data_dd678b1faaf146ad949a555a1ffc87f8
#
_entry.id   dd678b1faaf146ad949a555a1ffc87f8
#
_cell.length_a   1.000
_cell.length_b   1.000
_cell.length_c   1.000
_cell.angle_alpha   90.00
_cell.angle_beta   90.00
_cell.angle_gamma   90.00
#
_symmetry.space_group_name_H-M   'P 1'
#
loop_
_entity.id
_entity.type
_entity.pdbx_description
1 polymer ?
#
loop_
_entity_poly.entity_id
_entity_poly.type
_entity_poly.pdbx_seq_one_letter_code
_entity_poly.pdbx_strand_id
1 'polypeptide(L)'
;MDIREIALEFCGRGGKRLRPRLCKAAFERCGGTGDIGGVCDAIECFHKASLIHDDIQDGDEERYGRPTVWKEHGVPVAIAAGDWLVAHGYRLITESGFAAMPQMIRAAVLSHVRLCEGQGDDLLGSSHYQLPATSYQLPTTNYQLSTYVSVCERKTGEAFALAAQLGALAAGADDAPFRRYGLAYGVLFQINDDIADGANPAPLAELKREYEDKTALYRDECAIGVW
;
A
#
# COMPACT_ATOMS: atom_id res chain seq x y z
N MET A 1 -14.42 -20.72 14.07
CA MET A 1 -13.40 -19.70 13.86
C MET A 1 -14.06 -18.35 14.13
N ASP A 2 -13.51 -17.54 15.00
CA ASP A 2 -14.05 -16.18 15.23
C ASP A 2 -13.46 -15.18 14.23
N ILE A 3 -13.93 -13.92 14.25
CA ILE A 3 -13.51 -12.90 13.26
C ILE A 3 -12.01 -12.60 13.36
N ARG A 4 -11.42 -12.66 14.56
CA ARG A 4 -10.01 -12.45 14.81
C ARG A 4 -9.17 -13.57 14.18
N GLU A 5 -9.59 -14.80 14.36
CA GLU A 5 -8.91 -15.98 13.80
C GLU A 5 -8.91 -15.93 12.27
N ILE A 6 -10.06 -15.58 11.65
CA ILE A 6 -10.18 -15.39 10.20
C ILE A 6 -9.23 -14.29 9.70
N ALA A 7 -9.25 -13.14 10.34
CA ALA A 7 -8.44 -11.99 9.97
C ALA A 7 -6.93 -12.28 10.09
N LEU A 8 -6.49 -12.90 11.19
CA LEU A 8 -5.08 -13.23 11.41
C LEU A 8 -4.61 -14.38 10.51
N GLU A 9 -5.46 -15.35 10.22
CA GLU A 9 -5.17 -16.41 9.26
C GLU A 9 -4.90 -15.82 7.88
N PHE A 10 -5.77 -14.93 7.40
CA PHE A 10 -5.58 -14.24 6.11
C PHE A 10 -4.32 -13.36 6.13
N CYS A 11 -4.04 -12.66 7.23
CA CYS A 11 -2.83 -11.85 7.39
C CYS A 11 -1.54 -12.71 7.22
N GLY A 12 -1.57 -13.96 7.63
CA GLY A 12 -0.48 -14.92 7.44
C GLY A 12 -0.37 -15.55 6.05
N ARG A 13 -1.38 -15.36 5.18
CA ARG A 13 -1.36 -15.91 3.81
C ARG A 13 -0.38 -15.14 2.94
N GLY A 14 0.59 -15.79 2.33
CA GLY A 14 1.41 -15.32 1.22
C GLY A 14 1.90 -13.85 1.27
N GLY A 15 2.48 -13.42 0.15
CA GLY A 15 2.95 -12.06 -0.02
C GLY A 15 4.45 -11.88 0.25
N LYS A 16 5.05 -10.86 -0.41
CA LYS A 16 6.50 -10.56 -0.32
C LYS A 16 6.86 -9.70 0.88
N ARG A 17 5.86 -9.20 1.63
CA ARG A 17 6.01 -8.27 2.78
C ARG A 17 6.91 -7.06 2.47
N LEU A 18 6.77 -6.48 1.27
CA LEU A 18 7.63 -5.38 0.81
C LEU A 18 7.47 -4.13 1.68
N ARG A 19 6.23 -3.78 2.05
CA ARG A 19 5.92 -2.60 2.87
C ARG A 19 6.51 -2.70 4.28
N PRO A 20 6.32 -3.80 5.04
CA PRO A 20 7.03 -4.02 6.30
C PRO A 20 8.55 -3.96 6.19
N ARG A 21 9.13 -4.53 5.12
CA ARG A 21 10.58 -4.48 4.87
C ARG A 21 11.07 -3.05 4.63
N LEU A 22 10.31 -2.25 3.88
CA LEU A 22 10.62 -0.84 3.66
C LEU A 22 10.59 -0.03 4.97
N CYS A 23 9.58 -0.25 5.80
CA CYS A 23 9.49 0.37 7.12
C CYS A 23 10.72 0.06 7.98
N LYS A 24 11.08 -1.22 8.05
CA LYS A 24 12.26 -1.66 8.79
C LYS A 24 13.55 -1.03 8.24
N ALA A 25 13.73 -1.01 6.92
CA ALA A 25 14.89 -0.40 6.27
C ALA A 25 15.01 1.10 6.57
N ALA A 26 13.88 1.83 6.54
CA ALA A 26 13.85 3.25 6.89
C ALA A 26 14.22 3.47 8.36
N PHE A 27 13.67 2.66 9.27
CA PHE A 27 13.97 2.71 10.70
C PHE A 27 15.47 2.48 10.98
N GLU A 28 16.03 1.40 10.43
CA GLU A 28 17.44 1.05 10.59
C GLU A 28 18.36 2.12 9.98
N ARG A 29 17.98 2.66 8.81
CA ARG A 29 18.75 3.73 8.14
C ARG A 29 18.82 5.00 8.96
N CYS A 30 17.76 5.32 9.69
CA CYS A 30 17.73 6.47 10.61
C CYS A 30 18.41 6.19 11.96
N GLY A 31 19.07 5.06 12.15
CA GLY A 31 19.69 4.67 13.41
C GLY A 31 18.67 4.34 14.50
N GLY A 32 17.47 3.93 14.12
CA GLY A 32 16.42 3.55 15.06
C GLY A 32 16.84 2.42 15.98
N THR A 33 16.46 2.52 17.23
CA THR A 33 16.72 1.53 18.28
C THR A 33 15.43 1.00 18.88
N GLY A 34 15.43 -0.28 19.25
CA GLY A 34 14.25 -0.96 19.79
C GLY A 34 13.58 -1.88 18.76
N ASP A 35 12.42 -2.41 19.11
CA ASP A 35 11.68 -3.37 18.29
C ASP A 35 10.63 -2.65 17.42
N ILE A 36 10.88 -2.60 16.11
CA ILE A 36 9.95 -2.05 15.11
C ILE A 36 8.92 -3.09 14.64
N GLY A 37 8.99 -4.33 15.10
CA GLY A 37 8.16 -5.44 14.64
C GLY A 37 6.67 -5.15 14.66
N GLY A 38 6.16 -4.60 15.76
CA GLY A 38 4.74 -4.23 15.88
C GLY A 38 4.27 -3.20 14.85
N VAL A 39 5.12 -2.22 14.50
CA VAL A 39 4.80 -1.23 13.45
C VAL A 39 4.83 -1.88 12.07
N CYS A 40 5.78 -2.76 11.81
CA CYS A 40 5.83 -3.54 10.58
C CYS A 40 4.59 -4.42 10.41
N ASP A 41 4.13 -5.05 11.46
CA ASP A 41 2.92 -5.87 11.45
C ASP A 41 1.65 -5.01 11.29
N ALA A 42 1.62 -3.79 11.85
CA ALA A 42 0.54 -2.84 11.60
C ALA A 42 0.41 -2.50 10.11
N ILE A 43 1.53 -2.23 9.43
CA ILE A 43 1.58 -1.95 8.00
C ILE A 43 1.08 -3.16 7.19
N GLU A 44 1.47 -4.37 7.58
CA GLU A 44 0.96 -5.59 6.94
C GLU A 44 -0.54 -5.77 7.16
N CYS A 45 -1.05 -5.50 8.36
CA CYS A 45 -2.49 -5.52 8.66
C CYS A 45 -3.27 -4.56 7.77
N PHE A 46 -2.81 -3.33 7.61
CA PHE A 46 -3.43 -2.36 6.70
C PHE A 46 -3.46 -2.86 5.25
N HIS A 47 -2.35 -3.40 4.77
CA HIS A 47 -2.28 -3.96 3.42
C HIS A 47 -3.19 -5.18 3.24
N LYS A 48 -3.22 -6.09 4.21
CA LYS A 48 -4.08 -7.28 4.13
C LYS A 48 -5.56 -6.92 4.25
N ALA A 49 -5.91 -5.89 5.03
CA ALA A 49 -7.27 -5.36 5.07
C ALA A 49 -7.72 -4.85 3.69
N SER A 50 -6.87 -4.07 3.01
CA SER A 50 -7.20 -3.58 1.66
C SER A 50 -7.44 -4.73 0.69
N LEU A 51 -6.62 -5.79 0.73
CA LEU A 51 -6.81 -6.95 -0.14
C LEU A 51 -8.12 -7.69 0.11
N ILE A 52 -8.57 -7.79 1.37
CA ILE A 52 -9.89 -8.40 1.68
C ILE A 52 -11.03 -7.55 1.08
N HIS A 53 -10.93 -6.22 1.18
CA HIS A 53 -11.93 -5.31 0.63
C HIS A 53 -11.88 -5.29 -0.91
N ASP A 54 -10.69 -5.27 -1.50
CA ASP A 54 -10.49 -5.34 -2.96
C ASP A 54 -11.07 -6.62 -3.55
N ASP A 55 -10.85 -7.79 -2.90
CA ASP A 55 -11.42 -9.07 -3.34
C ASP A 55 -12.96 -9.03 -3.46
N ILE A 56 -13.64 -8.29 -2.55
CA ILE A 56 -15.09 -8.10 -2.61
C ILE A 56 -15.47 -7.17 -3.76
N GLN A 57 -14.73 -6.07 -3.92
CA GLN A 57 -15.03 -5.01 -4.90
C GLN A 57 -14.80 -5.50 -6.34
N ASP A 58 -13.75 -6.30 -6.55
CA ASP A 58 -13.35 -6.84 -7.84
C ASP A 58 -14.04 -8.19 -8.15
N GLY A 59 -14.66 -8.82 -7.14
CA GLY A 59 -15.31 -10.13 -7.27
C GLY A 59 -14.29 -11.27 -7.39
N ASP A 60 -13.06 -11.08 -6.91
CA ASP A 60 -12.00 -12.07 -6.96
C ASP A 60 -12.34 -13.26 -6.03
N GLU A 61 -12.42 -14.46 -6.59
CA GLU A 61 -12.77 -15.66 -5.85
C GLU A 61 -11.56 -16.39 -5.23
N GLU A 62 -10.35 -16.09 -5.72
CA GLU A 62 -9.11 -16.75 -5.29
C GLU A 62 -7.99 -15.73 -5.07
N ARG A 63 -7.20 -15.93 -4.00
CA ARG A 63 -5.99 -15.16 -3.69
C ARG A 63 -4.93 -16.06 -3.04
N TYR A 64 -3.71 -15.98 -3.53
CA TYR A 64 -2.60 -16.85 -3.10
C TYR A 64 -2.87 -18.36 -3.25
N GLY A 65 -3.62 -18.78 -4.27
CA GLY A 65 -3.98 -20.17 -4.52
C GLY A 65 -5.03 -20.73 -3.55
N ARG A 66 -5.80 -19.87 -2.88
CA ARG A 66 -6.85 -20.22 -1.92
C ARG A 66 -8.08 -19.34 -2.11
N PRO A 67 -9.27 -19.81 -1.73
CA PRO A 67 -10.46 -18.97 -1.75
C PRO A 67 -10.25 -17.66 -0.98
N THR A 68 -10.82 -16.56 -1.49
CA THR A 68 -10.84 -15.27 -0.80
C THR A 68 -11.73 -15.34 0.46
N VAL A 69 -11.56 -14.40 1.39
CA VAL A 69 -12.32 -14.41 2.65
C VAL A 69 -13.82 -14.32 2.39
N TRP A 70 -14.24 -13.49 1.41
CA TRP A 70 -15.65 -13.37 1.08
C TRP A 70 -16.20 -14.64 0.41
N LYS A 71 -15.40 -15.35 -0.37
CA LYS A 71 -15.79 -16.61 -1.00
C LYS A 71 -15.98 -17.74 0.01
N GLU A 72 -15.11 -17.77 1.03
CA GLU A 72 -15.10 -18.81 2.06
C GLU A 72 -16.14 -18.54 3.17
N HIS A 73 -16.32 -17.28 3.57
CA HIS A 73 -17.10 -16.89 4.76
C HIS A 73 -18.26 -15.94 4.47
N GLY A 74 -18.43 -15.48 3.24
CA GLY A 74 -19.42 -14.49 2.84
C GLY A 74 -18.98 -13.03 3.03
N VAL A 75 -19.60 -12.13 2.25
CA VAL A 75 -19.28 -10.70 2.24
C VAL A 75 -19.37 -10.04 3.63
N PRO A 76 -20.41 -10.28 4.46
CA PRO A 76 -20.49 -9.63 5.77
C PRO A 76 -19.32 -9.96 6.70
N VAL A 77 -18.84 -11.22 6.65
CA VAL A 77 -17.68 -11.67 7.44
C VAL A 77 -16.39 -11.05 6.90
N ALA A 78 -16.24 -11.00 5.58
CA ALA A 78 -15.04 -10.41 4.95
C ALA A 78 -14.91 -8.90 5.28
N ILE A 79 -15.99 -8.13 5.22
CA ILE A 79 -16.00 -6.72 5.64
C ILE A 79 -15.52 -6.60 7.09
N ALA A 80 -16.14 -7.38 8.00
CA ALA A 80 -15.80 -7.33 9.42
C ALA A 80 -14.32 -7.76 9.68
N ALA A 81 -13.79 -8.72 8.91
CA ALA A 81 -12.39 -9.15 9.02
C ALA A 81 -11.40 -8.07 8.54
N GLY A 82 -11.71 -7.38 7.43
CA GLY A 82 -10.94 -6.24 6.95
C GLY A 82 -10.93 -5.08 7.95
N ASP A 83 -12.09 -4.70 8.47
CA ASP A 83 -12.23 -3.64 9.48
C ASP A 83 -11.49 -3.99 10.78
N TRP A 84 -11.54 -5.27 11.19
CA TRP A 84 -10.78 -5.74 12.34
C TRP A 84 -9.27 -5.58 12.12
N LEU A 85 -8.74 -5.91 10.94
CA LEU A 85 -7.31 -5.72 10.61
C LEU A 85 -6.90 -4.25 10.62
N VAL A 86 -7.75 -3.34 10.10
CA VAL A 86 -7.50 -1.90 10.19
C VAL A 86 -7.39 -1.45 11.64
N ALA A 87 -8.39 -1.80 12.48
CA ALA A 87 -8.38 -1.47 13.91
C ALA A 87 -7.18 -2.08 14.63
N HIS A 88 -6.83 -3.33 14.31
CA HIS A 88 -5.68 -4.02 14.88
C HIS A 88 -4.35 -3.35 14.50
N GLY A 89 -4.18 -2.89 13.25
CA GLY A 89 -3.02 -2.13 12.82
C GLY A 89 -2.84 -0.85 13.63
N TYR A 90 -3.90 -0.07 13.84
CA TYR A 90 -3.84 1.11 14.71
C TYR A 90 -3.48 0.75 16.14
N ARG A 91 -4.04 -0.32 16.69
CA ARG A 91 -3.70 -0.81 18.04
C ARG A 91 -2.19 -1.12 18.14
N LEU A 92 -1.63 -1.82 17.17
CA LEU A 92 -0.19 -2.14 17.16
C LEU A 92 0.69 -0.90 17.15
N ILE A 93 0.31 0.16 16.41
CA ILE A 93 1.04 1.44 16.46
C ILE A 93 0.94 2.07 17.84
N THR A 94 -0.25 2.09 18.47
CA THR A 94 -0.44 2.69 19.80
C THR A 94 0.33 1.95 20.89
N GLU A 95 0.51 0.64 20.75
CA GLU A 95 1.24 -0.22 21.67
C GLU A 95 2.76 -0.29 21.39
N SER A 96 3.26 0.40 20.34
CA SER A 96 4.65 0.31 19.88
C SER A 96 5.70 0.86 20.85
N GLY A 97 5.28 1.75 21.77
CA GLY A 97 6.17 2.39 22.75
C GLY A 97 7.10 3.47 22.20
N PHE A 98 7.06 3.80 20.90
CA PHE A 98 7.86 4.87 20.33
C PHE A 98 7.36 6.26 20.76
N ALA A 99 8.29 7.19 21.07
CA ALA A 99 7.93 8.56 21.45
C ALA A 99 7.16 9.30 20.33
N ALA A 100 7.40 8.97 19.08
CA ALA A 100 6.71 9.52 17.91
C ALA A 100 5.34 8.88 17.64
N MET A 101 4.82 8.03 18.51
CA MET A 101 3.52 7.35 18.32
C MET A 101 2.39 8.31 17.89
N PRO A 102 2.20 9.49 18.47
CA PRO A 102 1.14 10.41 18.03
C PRO A 102 1.30 10.86 16.57
N GLN A 103 2.54 11.13 16.14
CA GLN A 103 2.86 11.49 14.75
C GLN A 103 2.63 10.30 13.81
N MET A 104 2.99 9.09 14.25
CA MET A 104 2.77 7.85 13.48
C MET A 104 1.28 7.57 13.28
N ILE A 105 0.45 7.73 14.31
CA ILE A 105 -1.02 7.62 14.21
C ILE A 105 -1.56 8.66 13.24
N ARG A 106 -1.12 9.92 13.37
CA ARG A 106 -1.56 10.99 12.44
C ARG A 106 -1.19 10.64 10.98
N ALA A 107 0.03 10.19 10.74
CA ALA A 107 0.49 9.78 9.41
C ALA A 107 -0.39 8.64 8.86
N ALA A 108 -0.65 7.62 9.67
CA ALA A 108 -1.49 6.48 9.29
C ALA A 108 -2.93 6.88 8.97
N VAL A 109 -3.54 7.75 9.78
CA VAL A 109 -4.91 8.25 9.52
C VAL A 109 -4.98 9.04 8.21
N LEU A 110 -4.04 9.98 7.99
CA LEU A 110 -4.01 10.78 6.76
C LEU A 110 -3.75 9.92 5.52
N SER A 111 -2.90 8.90 5.63
CA SER A 111 -2.66 7.93 4.55
C SER A 111 -3.91 7.10 4.27
N HIS A 112 -4.62 6.62 5.28
CA HIS A 112 -5.87 5.89 5.07
C HIS A 112 -6.94 6.72 4.37
N VAL A 113 -7.09 8.01 4.72
CA VAL A 113 -8.02 8.90 4.00
C VAL A 113 -7.67 8.94 2.52
N ARG A 114 -6.38 9.17 2.17
CA ARG A 114 -5.94 9.22 0.77
C ARG A 114 -6.11 7.89 0.03
N LEU A 115 -5.84 6.76 0.71
CA LEU A 115 -6.04 5.43 0.15
C LEU A 115 -7.52 5.17 -0.16
N CYS A 116 -8.43 5.53 0.76
CA CYS A 116 -9.87 5.42 0.53
C CYS A 116 -10.36 6.33 -0.61
N GLU A 117 -9.86 7.57 -0.68
CA GLU A 117 -10.15 8.47 -1.78
C GLU A 117 -9.64 7.92 -3.11
N GLY A 118 -8.39 7.39 -3.15
CA GLY A 118 -7.81 6.78 -4.34
C GLY A 118 -8.58 5.55 -4.82
N GLN A 119 -8.98 4.68 -3.91
CA GLN A 119 -9.82 3.52 -4.23
C GLN A 119 -11.21 3.95 -4.70
N GLY A 120 -11.80 4.97 -4.05
CA GLY A 120 -13.08 5.53 -4.45
C GLY A 120 -13.06 6.11 -5.86
N ASP A 121 -12.01 6.84 -6.21
CA ASP A 121 -11.85 7.40 -7.55
C ASP A 121 -11.66 6.30 -8.61
N ASP A 122 -10.94 5.23 -8.28
CA ASP A 122 -10.78 4.08 -9.17
C ASP A 122 -12.13 3.39 -9.44
N LEU A 123 -12.88 3.11 -8.39
CA LEU A 123 -14.21 2.49 -8.48
C LEU A 123 -15.24 3.37 -9.22
N LEU A 124 -15.24 4.68 -8.94
CA LEU A 124 -16.14 5.63 -9.60
C LEU A 124 -15.67 5.95 -11.02
N GLY A 125 -14.37 6.01 -11.25
CA GLY A 125 -13.78 6.24 -12.57
C GLY A 125 -14.09 5.13 -13.55
N SER A 126 -14.02 3.87 -13.12
CA SER A 126 -14.41 2.72 -13.94
C SER A 126 -15.89 2.74 -14.33
N SER A 127 -16.77 3.34 -13.50
CA SER A 127 -18.20 3.50 -13.80
C SER A 127 -18.50 4.68 -14.73
N HIS A 128 -17.71 5.77 -14.69
CA HIS A 128 -17.92 6.96 -15.53
C HIS A 128 -17.31 6.86 -16.92
N TYR A 129 -16.25 6.07 -17.10
CA TYR A 129 -15.54 5.96 -18.39
C TYR A 129 -15.94 4.74 -19.22
N GLN A 130 -16.95 3.95 -18.82
CA GLN A 130 -17.42 2.73 -19.52
C GLN A 130 -16.26 1.81 -19.97
N LEU A 131 -15.19 1.77 -19.21
CA LEU A 131 -14.16 0.77 -19.42
C LEU A 131 -14.67 -0.52 -18.79
N PRO A 132 -14.85 -1.62 -19.56
CA PRO A 132 -15.13 -2.91 -18.97
C PRO A 132 -14.03 -3.24 -17.96
N ALA A 133 -14.38 -3.76 -16.78
CA ALA A 133 -13.44 -4.16 -15.74
C ALA A 133 -12.35 -5.16 -16.20
N THR A 134 -12.47 -5.66 -17.43
CA THR A 134 -11.55 -6.62 -18.07
C THR A 134 -10.70 -6.04 -19.20
N SER A 135 -10.83 -4.73 -19.51
CA SER A 135 -10.00 -4.09 -20.54
C SER A 135 -9.31 -2.86 -19.98
N TYR A 136 -8.16 -3.05 -19.37
CA TYR A 136 -7.19 -2.00 -19.10
C TYR A 136 -6.75 -1.36 -20.45
N GLN A 137 -7.58 -0.47 -21.00
CA GLN A 137 -7.11 0.43 -22.04
C GLN A 137 -6.30 1.50 -21.35
N LEU A 138 -4.98 1.32 -21.38
CA LEU A 138 -4.05 2.31 -20.86
C LEU A 138 -4.28 3.69 -21.47
N PRO A 139 -4.02 4.73 -20.67
CA PRO A 139 -4.16 6.12 -21.11
C PRO A 139 -3.39 6.37 -22.39
N THR A 140 -4.04 6.94 -23.39
CA THR A 140 -3.43 7.31 -24.68
C THR A 140 -3.17 8.81 -24.81
N THR A 141 -3.60 9.61 -23.82
CA THR A 141 -3.43 11.08 -23.80
C THR A 141 -2.72 11.52 -22.51
N ASN A 142 -2.08 12.69 -22.52
CA ASN A 142 -1.43 13.26 -21.32
C ASN A 142 -2.41 13.46 -20.15
N TYR A 143 -3.67 13.76 -20.42
CA TYR A 143 -4.71 13.88 -19.39
C TYR A 143 -4.98 12.52 -18.70
N GLN A 144 -5.09 11.47 -19.51
CA GLN A 144 -5.28 10.11 -18.99
C GLN A 144 -4.07 9.62 -18.19
N LEU A 145 -2.83 9.96 -18.63
CA LEU A 145 -1.61 9.62 -17.88
C LEU A 145 -1.55 10.32 -16.54
N SER A 146 -1.92 11.60 -16.44
CA SER A 146 -1.95 12.32 -15.16
C SER A 146 -2.99 11.75 -14.20
N THR A 147 -4.14 11.32 -14.71
CA THR A 147 -5.18 10.64 -13.92
C THR A 147 -4.69 9.27 -13.43
N TYR A 148 -4.07 8.49 -14.32
CA TYR A 148 -3.45 7.21 -13.97
C TYR A 148 -2.41 7.37 -12.86
N VAL A 149 -1.49 8.32 -12.99
CA VAL A 149 -0.49 8.62 -11.95
C VAL A 149 -1.16 8.97 -10.63
N SER A 150 -2.16 9.86 -10.65
CA SER A 150 -2.88 10.26 -9.44
C SER A 150 -3.57 9.08 -8.74
N VAL A 151 -4.11 8.13 -9.48
CA VAL A 151 -4.68 6.88 -8.92
C VAL A 151 -3.56 6.01 -8.35
N CYS A 152 -2.47 5.77 -9.11
CA CYS A 152 -1.33 5.00 -8.63
C CYS A 152 -0.71 5.58 -7.35
N GLU A 153 -0.57 6.91 -7.26
CA GLU A 153 -0.07 7.59 -6.07
C GLU A 153 -0.96 7.33 -4.85
N ARG A 154 -2.29 7.49 -5.01
CA ARG A 154 -3.24 7.37 -3.90
C ARG A 154 -3.62 5.92 -3.55
N LYS A 155 -3.66 5.01 -4.52
CA LYS A 155 -4.02 3.59 -4.30
C LYS A 155 -2.82 2.76 -3.83
N THR A 156 -1.67 2.85 -4.50
CA THR A 156 -0.49 2.01 -4.23
C THR A 156 0.66 2.80 -3.62
N GLY A 157 1.00 3.96 -4.17
CA GLY A 157 2.12 4.79 -3.73
C GLY A 157 2.01 5.21 -2.28
N GLU A 158 0.82 5.64 -1.85
CA GLU A 158 0.56 6.08 -0.48
C GLU A 158 0.84 4.99 0.57
N ALA A 159 0.56 3.72 0.27
CA ALA A 159 0.84 2.62 1.19
C ALA A 159 2.35 2.38 1.37
N PHE A 160 3.16 2.57 0.32
CA PHE A 160 4.63 2.52 0.43
C PHE A 160 5.18 3.78 1.09
N ALA A 161 4.60 4.95 0.79
CA ALA A 161 4.95 6.21 1.44
C ALA A 161 4.74 6.13 2.96
N LEU A 162 3.59 5.62 3.40
CA LEU A 162 3.32 5.40 4.83
C LEU A 162 4.34 4.44 5.46
N ALA A 163 4.66 3.34 4.78
CA ALA A 163 5.60 2.36 5.31
C ALA A 163 6.99 2.98 5.58
N ALA A 164 7.54 3.71 4.62
CA ALA A 164 8.83 4.40 4.80
C ALA A 164 8.75 5.49 5.86
N GLN A 165 7.66 6.26 5.85
CA GLN A 165 7.40 7.34 6.81
C GLN A 165 7.34 6.84 8.24
N LEU A 166 6.61 5.76 8.52
CA LEU A 166 6.49 5.20 9.87
C LEU A 166 7.85 4.71 10.40
N GLY A 167 8.69 4.12 9.54
CA GLY A 167 10.04 3.71 9.92
C GLY A 167 10.91 4.90 10.35
N ALA A 168 10.91 5.99 9.59
CA ALA A 168 11.65 7.20 9.92
C ALA A 168 11.12 7.87 11.20
N LEU A 169 9.79 8.01 11.34
CA LEU A 169 9.16 8.56 12.54
C LEU A 169 9.49 7.75 13.80
N ALA A 170 9.44 6.41 13.71
CA ALA A 170 9.78 5.54 14.84
C ALA A 170 11.22 5.72 15.30
N ALA A 171 12.14 6.05 14.37
CA ALA A 171 13.52 6.39 14.69
C ALA A 171 13.72 7.85 15.18
N GLY A 172 12.66 8.67 15.18
CA GLY A 172 12.74 10.08 15.56
C GLY A 172 13.41 10.98 14.51
N ALA A 173 13.44 10.55 13.25
CA ALA A 173 14.06 11.27 12.14
C ALA A 173 13.05 12.10 11.33
N ASP A 174 13.57 12.98 10.45
CA ASP A 174 12.74 13.65 9.43
C ASP A 174 12.17 12.60 8.46
N ASP A 175 10.86 12.52 8.41
CA ASP A 175 10.11 11.54 7.64
C ASP A 175 9.86 11.97 6.18
N ALA A 176 10.01 13.25 5.86
CA ALA A 176 9.65 13.78 4.55
C ALA A 176 10.45 13.18 3.38
N PRO A 177 11.77 12.98 3.45
CA PRO A 177 12.52 12.29 2.40
C PRO A 177 12.05 10.85 2.19
N PHE A 178 11.83 10.13 3.28
CA PHE A 178 11.39 8.73 3.25
C PHE A 178 9.99 8.57 2.65
N ARG A 179 9.09 9.49 2.98
CA ARG A 179 7.76 9.54 2.38
C ARG A 179 7.82 9.76 0.87
N ARG A 180 8.66 10.71 0.38
CA ARG A 180 8.85 10.94 -1.07
C ARG A 180 9.39 9.70 -1.77
N TYR A 181 10.39 9.06 -1.19
CA TYR A 181 10.96 7.81 -1.71
C TYR A 181 9.88 6.71 -1.80
N GLY A 182 9.16 6.47 -0.71
CA GLY A 182 8.13 5.44 -0.66
C GLY A 182 7.03 5.68 -1.70
N LEU A 183 6.58 6.94 -1.88
CA LEU A 183 5.57 7.30 -2.87
C LEU A 183 6.06 6.98 -4.30
N ALA A 184 7.25 7.45 -4.67
CA ALA A 184 7.82 7.22 -5.99
C ALA A 184 8.05 5.72 -6.26
N TYR A 185 8.58 5.00 -5.27
CA TYR A 185 8.76 3.55 -5.36
C TYR A 185 7.45 2.80 -5.56
N GLY A 186 6.39 3.19 -4.83
CA GLY A 186 5.07 2.54 -4.94
C GLY A 186 4.42 2.79 -6.31
N VAL A 187 4.57 3.99 -6.90
CA VAL A 187 4.11 4.26 -8.26
C VAL A 187 4.90 3.43 -9.28
N LEU A 188 6.22 3.39 -9.17
CA LEU A 188 7.06 2.56 -10.03
C LEU A 188 6.70 1.06 -9.91
N PHE A 189 6.40 0.61 -8.69
CA PHE A 189 5.93 -0.75 -8.43
C PHE A 189 4.65 -1.03 -9.22
N GLN A 190 3.63 -0.15 -9.13
CA GLN A 190 2.36 -0.31 -9.85
C GLN A 190 2.56 -0.31 -11.37
N ILE A 191 3.36 0.62 -11.91
CA ILE A 191 3.67 0.65 -13.35
C ILE A 191 4.27 -0.68 -13.83
N ASN A 192 5.21 -1.26 -13.05
CA ASN A 192 5.81 -2.55 -13.40
C ASN A 192 4.84 -3.72 -13.29
N ASP A 193 3.94 -3.68 -12.31
CA ASP A 193 2.90 -4.70 -12.10
C ASP A 193 1.92 -4.68 -13.27
N ASP A 194 1.40 -3.52 -13.66
CA ASP A 194 0.49 -3.34 -14.79
C ASP A 194 1.12 -3.81 -16.12
N ILE A 195 2.41 -3.52 -16.34
CA ILE A 195 3.15 -4.01 -17.52
C ILE A 195 3.26 -5.55 -17.49
N ALA A 196 3.52 -6.13 -16.33
CA ALA A 196 3.63 -7.58 -16.16
C ALA A 196 2.29 -8.29 -16.39
N ASP A 197 1.18 -7.64 -16.01
CA ASP A 197 -0.18 -8.12 -16.23
C ASP A 197 -0.69 -7.93 -17.68
N GLY A 198 0.19 -7.49 -18.58
CA GLY A 198 -0.07 -7.41 -20.02
C GLY A 198 -0.54 -6.04 -20.52
N ALA A 199 -0.42 -5.01 -19.70
CA ALA A 199 -0.65 -3.64 -20.14
C ALA A 199 0.33 -3.26 -21.27
N ASN A 200 -0.15 -2.47 -22.26
CA ASN A 200 0.73 -1.98 -23.33
C ASN A 200 1.85 -1.11 -22.75
N PRO A 201 3.13 -1.51 -22.84
CA PRO A 201 4.22 -0.78 -22.20
C PRO A 201 4.51 0.57 -22.86
N ALA A 202 4.10 0.80 -24.11
CA ALA A 202 4.49 1.98 -24.86
C ALA A 202 4.04 3.31 -24.21
N PRO A 203 2.79 3.47 -23.75
CA PRO A 203 2.36 4.68 -23.03
C PRO A 203 3.02 4.84 -21.66
N LEU A 204 3.44 3.74 -21.03
CA LEU A 204 4.03 3.73 -19.67
C LEU A 204 5.55 3.85 -19.68
N ALA A 205 6.22 3.70 -20.83
CA ALA A 205 7.69 3.63 -20.89
C ALA A 205 8.37 4.95 -20.47
N GLU A 206 7.78 6.09 -20.78
CA GLU A 206 8.29 7.40 -20.36
C GLU A 206 8.04 7.61 -18.88
N LEU A 207 6.84 7.30 -18.42
CA LEU A 207 6.44 7.39 -17.03
C LEU A 207 7.30 6.48 -16.13
N LYS A 208 7.56 5.26 -16.60
CA LYS A 208 8.46 4.31 -15.90
C LYS A 208 9.84 4.93 -15.70
N ARG A 209 10.46 5.49 -16.75
CA ARG A 209 11.75 6.16 -16.65
C ARG A 209 11.73 7.32 -15.66
N GLU A 210 10.69 8.17 -15.73
CA GLU A 210 10.54 9.29 -14.79
C GLU A 210 10.52 8.80 -13.33
N TYR A 211 9.79 7.72 -13.05
CA TYR A 211 9.70 7.18 -11.68
C TYR A 211 10.92 6.35 -11.28
N GLU A 212 11.65 5.75 -12.21
CA GLU A 212 12.99 5.17 -11.96
C GLU A 212 13.96 6.25 -11.50
N ASP A 213 14.00 7.40 -12.21
CA ASP A 213 14.85 8.54 -11.88
C ASP A 213 14.46 9.18 -10.53
N LYS A 214 13.16 9.42 -10.30
CA LYS A 214 12.65 9.93 -9.01
C LYS A 214 13.00 8.98 -7.85
N THR A 215 12.80 7.70 -8.05
CA THR A 215 13.11 6.68 -7.03
C THR A 215 14.59 6.64 -6.72
N ALA A 216 15.46 6.73 -7.72
CA ALA A 216 16.91 6.80 -7.53
C ALA A 216 17.31 8.07 -6.76
N LEU A 217 16.83 9.24 -7.18
CA LEU A 217 17.10 10.52 -6.53
C LEU A 217 16.69 10.51 -5.05
N TYR A 218 15.45 10.11 -4.76
CA TYR A 218 14.94 10.11 -3.38
C TYR A 218 15.57 9.01 -2.52
N ARG A 219 15.98 7.90 -3.12
CA ARG A 219 16.77 6.87 -2.43
C ARG A 219 18.12 7.45 -1.96
N ASP A 220 18.78 8.23 -2.80
CA ASP A 220 20.05 8.86 -2.44
C ASP A 220 19.88 9.91 -1.33
N GLU A 221 18.78 10.69 -1.35
CA GLU A 221 18.42 11.60 -0.26
C GLU A 221 18.23 10.87 1.09
N CYS A 222 17.56 9.73 1.08
CA CYS A 222 17.34 8.91 2.27
C CYS A 222 18.56 8.04 2.61
N ALA A 223 19.48 7.84 1.66
CA ALA A 223 20.54 6.86 1.68
C ALA A 223 20.05 5.44 2.08
N ILE A 224 18.82 5.09 1.70
CA ILE A 224 18.28 3.74 1.85
C ILE A 224 18.96 2.83 0.83
N GLY A 225 19.46 1.67 1.29
CA GLY A 225 20.05 0.67 0.42
C GLY A 225 19.02 0.05 -0.54
N VAL A 226 19.51 -0.59 -1.60
CA VAL A 226 18.68 -1.45 -2.46
C VAL A 226 18.27 -2.69 -1.63
N TRP A 227 16.98 -3.04 -1.62
CA TRP A 227 16.39 -4.12 -0.82
C TRP A 227 15.32 -4.90 -1.60
#